data_4ecea7dc025a96e17013986b29f17c3e
#
_entry.id   4ecea7dc025a96e17013986b29f17c3e
#
_cell.length_a   1.000
_cell.length_b   1.000
_cell.length_c   1.000
_cell.angle_alpha   90.00
_cell.angle_beta   90.00
_cell.angle_gamma   90.00
#
_symmetry.space_group_name_H-M   'P 1'
#
loop_
_entity.id
_entity.type
_entity.pdbx_description
1 polymer ?
#
loop_
_entity_poly.entity_id
_entity_poly.type
_entity_poly.pdbx_seq_one_letter_code
_entity_poly.pdbx_strand_id
1 'polypeptide(L)'
;MDNDGALLEVLRNTYKGLRFRWKYRGLIILPAEQGNAAAADAIRAGQPFLFGRCGATEMRTVAEYLTGKYTEKTRGEINTLSGVFPTDDKALNRFCKLYTSCAQGADLLALWDVGAERQVIDGCQGTRFTQLRALEPYYYANPWSAALAGKHVLVVHPFADTIRAQYQKRGELFTNAPGGVNTLPELASLTVIPAVQGLAGQKTGYDTWFDALAAMEKQMDACDYEVAIIG
;
A
#
# COMPACT_ATOMS: atom_id res chain seq x y z
N MET A 1 2.59 -38.00 10.08
CA MET A 1 2.79 -36.77 9.29
C MET A 1 1.42 -36.19 8.98
N ASP A 2 1.15 -35.01 9.54
CA ASP A 2 -0.18 -34.45 9.81
C ASP A 2 -1.07 -34.22 8.58
N ASN A 3 -1.95 -35.16 8.30
CA ASN A 3 -3.06 -35.00 7.38
C ASN A 3 -4.10 -33.99 7.91
N ASP A 4 -4.21 -33.85 9.23
CA ASP A 4 -5.17 -32.96 9.89
C ASP A 4 -4.79 -31.45 9.70
N GLY A 5 -3.50 -31.11 9.69
CA GLY A 5 -3.02 -29.77 9.45
C GLY A 5 -3.32 -29.27 8.04
N ALA A 6 -3.11 -30.14 7.04
CA ALA A 6 -3.40 -29.79 5.63
C ALA A 6 -4.90 -29.61 5.38
N LEU A 7 -5.75 -30.47 5.99
CA LEU A 7 -7.21 -30.37 5.87
C LEU A 7 -7.73 -29.07 6.50
N LEU A 8 -7.24 -28.73 7.69
CA LEU A 8 -7.60 -27.47 8.37
C LEU A 8 -7.18 -26.23 7.56
N GLU A 9 -6.04 -26.27 6.92
CA GLU A 9 -5.57 -25.19 6.06
C GLU A 9 -6.46 -25.03 4.82
N VAL A 10 -6.83 -26.12 4.16
CA VAL A 10 -7.76 -26.10 3.02
C VAL A 10 -9.12 -25.54 3.44
N LEU A 11 -9.68 -26.00 4.56
CA LEU A 11 -10.96 -25.50 5.08
C LEU A 11 -10.89 -24.01 5.40
N ARG A 12 -9.81 -23.55 6.04
CA ARG A 12 -9.60 -22.13 6.36
C ARG A 12 -9.50 -21.27 5.10
N ASN A 13 -8.78 -21.72 4.08
CA ASN A 13 -8.62 -21.01 2.82
C ASN A 13 -9.93 -20.96 2.03
N THR A 14 -10.69 -22.07 2.02
CA THR A 14 -12.03 -22.12 1.41
C THR A 14 -12.98 -21.14 2.10
N TYR A 15 -13.03 -21.13 3.44
CA TYR A 15 -13.84 -20.19 4.21
C TYR A 15 -13.46 -18.73 3.93
N LYS A 16 -12.16 -18.40 3.90
CA LYS A 16 -11.68 -17.06 3.56
C LYS A 16 -12.13 -16.64 2.15
N GLY A 17 -12.01 -17.55 1.18
CA GLY A 17 -12.45 -17.30 -0.19
C GLY A 17 -13.96 -17.04 -0.31
N LEU A 18 -14.79 -17.83 0.40
CA LEU A 18 -16.23 -17.63 0.43
C LEU A 18 -16.62 -16.31 1.10
N ARG A 19 -15.98 -16.00 2.24
CA ARG A 19 -16.18 -14.72 2.94
C ARG A 19 -15.81 -13.55 2.08
N PHE A 20 -14.67 -13.60 1.38
CA PHE A 20 -14.22 -12.56 0.46
C PHE A 20 -15.27 -12.35 -0.65
N ARG A 21 -15.71 -13.42 -1.33
CA ARG A 21 -16.74 -13.33 -2.37
C ARG A 21 -18.05 -12.74 -1.88
N TRP A 22 -18.47 -13.10 -0.68
CA TRP A 22 -19.69 -12.56 -0.07
C TRP A 22 -19.54 -11.08 0.28
N LYS A 23 -18.41 -10.69 0.89
CA LYS A 23 -18.13 -9.32 1.29
C LYS A 23 -18.06 -8.36 0.08
N TYR A 24 -17.44 -8.82 -1.00
CA TYR A 24 -17.24 -8.01 -2.21
C TYR A 24 -18.19 -8.36 -3.35
N ARG A 25 -19.33 -8.98 -3.03
CA ARG A 25 -20.36 -9.27 -4.05
C ARG A 25 -20.80 -8.00 -4.77
N GLY A 26 -21.02 -8.12 -6.08
CA GLY A 26 -21.42 -7.01 -6.93
C GLY A 26 -20.27 -6.14 -7.45
N LEU A 27 -19.02 -6.39 -7.01
CA LEU A 27 -17.84 -5.73 -7.56
C LEU A 27 -17.17 -6.59 -8.62
N ILE A 28 -16.65 -5.94 -9.64
CA ILE A 28 -15.75 -6.57 -10.62
C ILE A 28 -14.33 -6.44 -10.05
N ILE A 29 -13.73 -7.58 -9.70
CA ILE A 29 -12.38 -7.65 -9.16
C ILE A 29 -11.49 -8.30 -10.22
N LEU A 30 -10.54 -7.54 -10.75
CA LEU A 30 -9.58 -8.04 -11.73
C LEU A 30 -8.70 -9.13 -11.11
N PRO A 31 -8.40 -10.21 -11.83
CA PRO A 31 -7.33 -11.12 -11.46
C PRO A 31 -6.01 -10.37 -11.22
N ALA A 32 -5.15 -10.92 -10.40
CA ALA A 32 -3.90 -10.27 -10.02
C ALA A 32 -3.00 -9.96 -11.23
N GLU A 33 -2.95 -10.83 -12.23
CA GLU A 33 -2.23 -10.62 -13.48
C GLU A 33 -2.74 -9.39 -14.25
N GLN A 34 -4.06 -9.19 -14.27
CA GLN A 34 -4.65 -8.04 -14.95
C GLN A 34 -4.41 -6.75 -14.16
N GLY A 35 -4.42 -6.80 -12.82
CA GLY A 35 -4.02 -5.68 -11.96
C GLY A 35 -2.56 -5.29 -12.16
N ASN A 36 -1.67 -6.28 -12.19
CA ASN A 36 -0.25 -6.08 -12.50
C ASN A 36 -0.06 -5.46 -13.90
N ALA A 37 -0.75 -5.96 -14.92
CA ALA A 37 -0.68 -5.40 -16.28
C ALA A 37 -1.20 -3.96 -16.33
N ALA A 38 -2.33 -3.67 -15.66
CA ALA A 38 -2.89 -2.32 -15.61
C ALA A 38 -1.93 -1.30 -14.97
N ALA A 39 -1.19 -1.69 -13.92
CA ALA A 39 -0.15 -0.84 -13.33
C ALA A 39 1.00 -0.60 -14.32
N ALA A 40 1.48 -1.63 -15.01
CA ALA A 40 2.52 -1.51 -16.04
C ALA A 40 2.10 -0.56 -17.17
N ASP A 41 0.86 -0.68 -17.63
CA ASP A 41 0.32 0.15 -18.72
C ASP A 41 0.19 1.62 -18.29
N ALA A 42 -0.24 1.87 -17.05
CA ALA A 42 -0.31 3.22 -16.50
C ALA A 42 1.08 3.90 -16.44
N ILE A 43 2.11 3.18 -15.97
CA ILE A 43 3.49 3.67 -15.92
C ILE A 43 3.99 4.00 -17.35
N ARG A 44 3.72 3.14 -18.33
CA ARG A 44 4.10 3.38 -19.73
C ARG A 44 3.36 4.56 -20.35
N ALA A 45 2.10 4.74 -19.99
CA ALA A 45 1.28 5.84 -20.49
C ALA A 45 1.71 7.20 -19.94
N GLY A 46 2.40 7.23 -18.78
CA GLY A 46 2.85 8.48 -18.14
C GLY A 46 1.70 9.39 -17.71
N GLN A 47 0.50 8.84 -17.48
CA GLN A 47 -0.65 9.58 -16.99
C GLN A 47 -0.74 9.47 -15.47
N PRO A 48 -1.30 10.48 -14.77
CA PRO A 48 -1.54 10.36 -13.34
C PRO A 48 -2.32 9.08 -13.02
N PHE A 49 -1.79 8.29 -12.10
CA PHE A 49 -2.39 7.01 -11.73
C PHE A 49 -2.00 6.63 -10.30
N LEU A 50 -3.00 6.38 -9.47
CA LEU A 50 -2.80 5.93 -8.11
C LEU A 50 -3.18 4.45 -7.98
N PHE A 51 -2.17 3.61 -7.75
CA PHE A 51 -2.34 2.20 -7.40
C PHE A 51 -1.91 1.94 -5.96
N GLY A 52 -2.80 1.41 -5.16
CA GLY A 52 -2.51 1.17 -3.75
C GLY A 52 -3.36 0.09 -3.12
N ARG A 53 -3.22 -0.02 -1.80
CA ARG A 53 -4.04 -0.86 -0.94
C ARG A 53 -4.36 -0.14 0.36
N CYS A 54 -5.43 -0.56 1.02
CA CYS A 54 -5.76 -0.07 2.35
C CYS A 54 -4.98 -0.86 3.42
N GLY A 55 -4.43 -0.17 4.41
CA GLY A 55 -3.75 -0.78 5.54
C GLY A 55 -4.72 -1.37 6.57
N ALA A 56 -4.34 -2.46 7.24
CA ALA A 56 -5.22 -3.17 8.17
C ALA A 56 -5.53 -2.35 9.43
N THR A 57 -4.52 -1.67 9.98
CA THR A 57 -4.65 -0.84 11.18
C THR A 57 -5.45 0.42 10.88
N GLU A 58 -5.19 1.05 9.75
CA GLU A 58 -5.90 2.22 9.25
C GLU A 58 -7.38 1.90 9.03
N MET A 59 -7.69 0.78 8.36
CA MET A 59 -9.07 0.36 8.12
C MET A 59 -9.82 -0.04 9.40
N ARG A 60 -9.11 -0.53 10.44
CA ARG A 60 -9.71 -0.73 11.76
C ARG A 60 -10.07 0.60 12.41
N THR A 61 -9.17 1.57 12.32
CA THR A 61 -9.40 2.93 12.83
C THR A 61 -10.57 3.59 12.11
N VAL A 62 -10.67 3.45 10.78
CA VAL A 62 -11.82 3.91 10.00
C VAL A 62 -13.12 3.19 10.41
N ALA A 63 -13.09 1.89 10.72
CA ALA A 63 -14.25 1.17 11.21
C ALA A 63 -14.79 1.78 12.53
N GLU A 64 -13.90 2.12 13.46
CA GLU A 64 -14.27 2.77 14.71
C GLU A 64 -14.72 4.24 14.51
N TYR A 65 -14.10 4.97 13.58
CA TYR A 65 -14.57 6.28 13.15
C TYR A 65 -16.02 6.25 12.67
N LEU A 66 -16.41 5.26 11.89
CA LEU A 66 -17.79 5.11 11.40
C LEU A 66 -18.79 4.79 12.51
N THR A 67 -18.34 4.23 13.63
CA THR A 67 -19.19 4.00 14.82
C THR A 67 -19.20 5.18 15.79
N GLY A 68 -18.32 6.17 15.58
CA GLY A 68 -18.18 7.35 16.42
C GLY A 68 -17.45 7.13 17.75
N LYS A 69 -16.75 5.99 17.93
CA LYS A 69 -16.06 5.68 19.18
C LYS A 69 -14.77 4.90 18.93
N TYR A 70 -13.64 5.45 19.41
CA TYR A 70 -12.33 4.80 19.38
C TYR A 70 -12.04 4.06 20.69
N THR A 71 -11.54 2.83 20.57
CA THR A 71 -11.04 2.06 21.71
C THR A 71 -9.57 2.42 22.00
N GLU A 72 -9.15 2.24 23.26
CA GLU A 72 -7.75 2.42 23.64
C GLU A 72 -6.80 1.50 22.86
N LYS A 73 -7.27 0.30 22.52
CA LYS A 73 -6.52 -0.61 21.66
C LYS A 73 -6.27 0.01 20.29
N THR A 74 -7.28 0.56 19.65
CA THR A 74 -7.15 1.19 18.31
C THR A 74 -6.25 2.41 18.37
N ARG A 75 -6.37 3.26 19.43
CA ARG A 75 -5.46 4.39 19.62
C ARG A 75 -4.01 3.94 19.76
N GLY A 76 -3.77 2.91 20.55
CA GLY A 76 -2.43 2.33 20.73
C GLY A 76 -1.89 1.74 19.43
N GLU A 77 -2.68 0.94 18.71
CA GLU A 77 -2.25 0.28 17.47
C GLU A 77 -1.98 1.28 16.35
N ILE A 78 -2.85 2.27 16.12
CA ILE A 78 -2.65 3.27 15.05
C ILE A 78 -1.41 4.14 15.32
N ASN A 79 -1.10 4.41 16.59
CA ASN A 79 0.13 5.10 16.97
C ASN A 79 1.36 4.22 16.76
N THR A 80 1.36 2.98 17.31
CA THR A 80 2.57 2.14 17.35
C THR A 80 2.87 1.42 16.05
N LEU A 81 1.86 1.10 15.25
CA LEU A 81 2.01 0.33 13.99
C LEU A 81 1.95 1.20 12.74
N SER A 82 1.24 2.34 12.78
CA SER A 82 1.07 3.23 11.64
C SER A 82 1.67 4.63 11.87
N GLY A 83 2.17 4.89 13.07
CA GLY A 83 2.86 6.13 13.39
C GLY A 83 1.98 7.38 13.42
N VAL A 84 0.68 7.26 13.59
CA VAL A 84 -0.25 8.40 13.66
C VAL A 84 -0.27 8.99 15.07
N PHE A 85 -0.05 10.29 15.18
CA PHE A 85 -0.05 11.04 16.44
C PHE A 85 -0.52 12.50 16.25
N PRO A 86 -1.14 13.12 17.30
CA PRO A 86 -1.67 12.47 18.48
C PRO A 86 -2.86 11.56 18.15
N THR A 87 -3.36 10.78 19.11
CA THR A 87 -4.47 9.84 18.93
C THR A 87 -5.76 10.29 19.62
N ASP A 88 -5.93 11.59 19.87
CA ASP A 88 -7.19 12.15 20.31
C ASP A 88 -8.26 12.07 19.19
N ASP A 89 -9.53 12.23 19.56
CA ASP A 89 -10.64 12.10 18.62
C ASP A 89 -10.56 13.06 17.44
N LYS A 90 -10.09 14.29 17.67
CA LYS A 90 -9.98 15.31 16.61
C LYS A 90 -8.94 14.90 15.57
N ALA A 91 -7.78 14.46 16.02
CA ALA A 91 -6.70 13.99 15.14
C ALA A 91 -7.11 12.73 14.37
N LEU A 92 -7.68 11.73 15.05
CA LEU A 92 -8.14 10.50 14.41
C LEU A 92 -9.29 10.75 13.43
N ASN A 93 -10.24 11.62 13.75
CA ASN A 93 -11.30 12.01 12.80
C ASN A 93 -10.74 12.67 11.54
N ARG A 94 -9.75 13.56 11.69
CA ARG A 94 -9.07 14.19 10.56
C ARG A 94 -8.32 13.16 9.71
N PHE A 95 -7.59 12.27 10.38
CA PHE A 95 -6.87 11.17 9.73
C PHE A 95 -7.81 10.28 8.93
N CYS A 96 -8.89 9.78 9.54
CA CYS A 96 -9.86 8.89 8.87
C CYS A 96 -10.52 9.54 7.66
N LYS A 97 -10.86 10.84 7.74
CA LYS A 97 -11.41 11.57 6.60
C LYS A 97 -10.41 11.66 5.45
N LEU A 98 -9.17 12.06 5.74
CA LEU A 98 -8.11 12.15 4.72
C LEU A 98 -7.84 10.79 4.11
N TYR A 99 -7.62 9.77 4.93
CA TYR A 99 -7.32 8.41 4.47
C TYR A 99 -8.43 7.84 3.58
N THR A 100 -9.69 7.99 3.99
CA THR A 100 -10.85 7.56 3.20
C THR A 100 -10.92 8.30 1.86
N SER A 101 -10.73 9.62 1.87
CA SER A 101 -10.73 10.43 0.65
C SER A 101 -9.63 10.00 -0.33
N CYS A 102 -8.40 9.77 0.17
CA CYS A 102 -7.29 9.28 -0.66
C CYS A 102 -7.58 7.88 -1.23
N ALA A 103 -8.12 6.97 -0.43
CA ALA A 103 -8.47 5.63 -0.91
C ALA A 103 -9.57 5.67 -1.98
N GLN A 104 -10.57 6.56 -1.82
CA GLN A 104 -11.66 6.73 -2.79
C GLN A 104 -11.22 7.43 -4.08
N GLY A 105 -10.12 8.18 -4.05
CA GLY A 105 -9.50 8.80 -5.23
C GLY A 105 -8.55 7.90 -6.01
N ALA A 106 -8.36 6.64 -5.60
CA ALA A 106 -7.45 5.74 -6.30
C ALA A 106 -8.05 5.23 -7.62
N ASP A 107 -7.19 5.05 -8.64
CA ASP A 107 -7.57 4.48 -9.94
C ASP A 107 -7.65 2.95 -9.89
N LEU A 108 -6.78 2.33 -9.08
CA LEU A 108 -6.74 0.89 -8.86
C LEU A 108 -6.47 0.59 -7.39
N LEU A 109 -7.37 -0.15 -6.74
CA LEU A 109 -7.18 -0.62 -5.36
C LEU A 109 -7.05 -2.14 -5.31
N ALA A 110 -6.00 -2.59 -4.67
CA ALA A 110 -5.79 -3.99 -4.35
C ALA A 110 -6.51 -4.33 -3.03
N LEU A 111 -7.48 -5.22 -3.09
CA LEU A 111 -8.33 -5.58 -1.94
C LEU A 111 -7.63 -6.59 -1.04
N TRP A 112 -7.67 -6.32 0.26
CA TRP A 112 -7.01 -7.12 1.29
C TRP A 112 -7.97 -7.74 2.32
N ASP A 113 -9.28 -7.44 2.24
CA ASP A 113 -10.33 -7.91 3.17
C ASP A 113 -10.08 -7.46 4.62
N VAL A 114 -9.75 -6.20 4.81
CA VAL A 114 -9.44 -5.61 6.11
C VAL A 114 -10.51 -4.64 6.58
N GLY A 115 -10.76 -4.59 7.89
CA GLY A 115 -11.57 -3.61 8.60
C GLY A 115 -12.78 -3.09 7.81
N ALA A 116 -12.88 -1.76 7.70
CA ALA A 116 -13.92 -1.02 6.98
C ALA A 116 -13.69 -0.92 5.46
N GLU A 117 -12.77 -1.71 4.87
CA GLU A 117 -12.41 -1.59 3.45
C GLU A 117 -13.65 -1.62 2.55
N ARG A 118 -14.63 -2.50 2.81
CA ARG A 118 -15.87 -2.57 2.02
C ARG A 118 -16.65 -1.25 2.06
N GLN A 119 -16.82 -0.65 3.25
CA GLN A 119 -17.55 0.61 3.41
C GLN A 119 -16.84 1.78 2.71
N VAL A 120 -15.50 1.78 2.72
CA VAL A 120 -14.69 2.80 2.04
C VAL A 120 -14.85 2.69 0.53
N ILE A 121 -14.73 1.49 -0.03
CA ILE A 121 -14.81 1.27 -1.48
C ILE A 121 -16.22 1.44 -2.04
N ASP A 122 -17.27 1.30 -1.23
CA ASP A 122 -18.63 1.63 -1.66
C ASP A 122 -18.81 3.12 -2.03
N GLY A 123 -17.91 3.99 -1.55
CA GLY A 123 -17.84 5.41 -1.92
C GLY A 123 -16.93 5.71 -3.12
N CYS A 124 -16.24 4.72 -3.68
CA CYS A 124 -15.37 4.92 -4.84
C CYS A 124 -16.17 5.17 -6.12
N GLN A 125 -15.65 6.07 -6.97
CA GLN A 125 -16.24 6.35 -8.29
C GLN A 125 -15.18 6.20 -9.37
N GLY A 126 -15.37 5.23 -10.27
CA GLY A 126 -14.42 4.97 -11.36
C GLY A 126 -13.20 4.12 -10.96
N THR A 127 -13.02 3.82 -9.68
CA THR A 127 -11.93 2.98 -9.19
C THR A 127 -12.10 1.53 -9.67
N ARG A 128 -11.03 0.96 -10.21
CA ARG A 128 -10.94 -0.47 -10.49
C ARG A 128 -10.43 -1.21 -9.26
N PHE A 129 -10.82 -2.46 -9.11
CA PHE A 129 -10.39 -3.30 -8.00
C PHE A 129 -9.62 -4.52 -8.51
N THR A 130 -8.62 -4.94 -7.75
CA THR A 130 -7.82 -6.13 -8.07
C THR A 130 -7.49 -6.93 -6.80
N GLN A 131 -6.87 -8.08 -6.97
CA GLN A 131 -6.36 -8.88 -5.86
C GLN A 131 -5.06 -8.29 -5.33
N LEU A 132 -4.82 -8.42 -4.01
CA LEU A 132 -3.64 -7.86 -3.32
C LEU A 132 -2.31 -8.23 -4.00
N ARG A 133 -2.20 -9.46 -4.49
CA ARG A 133 -0.98 -9.96 -5.15
C ARG A 133 -0.56 -9.13 -6.37
N ALA A 134 -1.46 -8.37 -6.99
CA ALA A 134 -1.13 -7.49 -8.11
C ALA A 134 -0.04 -6.45 -7.77
N LEU A 135 0.09 -6.07 -6.48
CA LEU A 135 1.13 -5.15 -6.00
C LEU A 135 2.53 -5.77 -5.91
N GLU A 136 2.63 -7.10 -5.93
CA GLU A 136 3.85 -7.85 -5.64
C GLU A 136 4.55 -8.30 -6.96
N PRO A 137 5.43 -7.48 -7.55
CA PRO A 137 5.95 -7.70 -8.90
C PRO A 137 6.74 -8.99 -9.07
N TYR A 138 7.37 -9.48 -8.01
CA TYR A 138 8.22 -10.68 -8.05
C TYR A 138 7.48 -12.00 -8.29
N TYR A 139 6.13 -11.98 -8.37
CA TYR A 139 5.34 -13.15 -8.74
C TYR A 139 5.07 -13.29 -10.24
N TYR A 140 5.44 -12.29 -11.05
CA TYR A 140 5.06 -12.24 -12.47
C TYR A 140 6.25 -12.36 -13.40
N ALA A 141 6.08 -13.07 -14.53
CA ALA A 141 7.06 -13.08 -15.60
C ALA A 141 7.18 -11.70 -16.29
N ASN A 142 6.07 -10.96 -16.33
CA ASN A 142 6.03 -9.58 -16.81
C ASN A 142 5.59 -8.66 -15.66
N PRO A 143 6.48 -8.33 -14.71
CA PRO A 143 6.14 -7.53 -13.54
C PRO A 143 5.82 -6.08 -13.94
N TRP A 144 4.88 -5.42 -13.23
CA TRP A 144 4.58 -4.02 -13.44
C TRP A 144 5.83 -3.14 -13.28
N SER A 145 6.73 -3.55 -12.37
CA SER A 145 7.97 -2.83 -12.09
C SER A 145 8.96 -2.84 -13.28
N ALA A 146 8.83 -3.76 -14.24
CA ALA A 146 9.62 -3.71 -15.47
C ALA A 146 9.37 -2.44 -16.29
N ALA A 147 8.18 -1.83 -16.14
CA ALA A 147 7.85 -0.56 -16.79
C ALA A 147 8.58 0.66 -16.17
N LEU A 148 9.27 0.48 -15.05
CA LEU A 148 10.11 1.50 -14.43
C LEU A 148 11.47 1.65 -15.14
N ALA A 149 11.82 0.76 -16.07
CA ALA A 149 13.08 0.86 -16.83
C ALA A 149 13.23 2.23 -17.47
N GLY A 150 14.34 2.92 -17.18
CA GLY A 150 14.65 4.25 -17.70
C GLY A 150 13.81 5.40 -17.13
N LYS A 151 13.01 5.17 -16.09
CA LYS A 151 12.19 6.19 -15.41
C LYS A 151 12.95 6.86 -14.27
N HIS A 152 12.56 8.09 -13.95
CA HIS A 152 12.92 8.78 -12.71
C HIS A 152 11.99 8.32 -11.60
N VAL A 153 12.52 7.60 -10.62
CA VAL A 153 11.71 6.98 -9.55
C VAL A 153 12.05 7.59 -8.20
N LEU A 154 11.00 8.04 -7.50
CA LEU A 154 11.05 8.43 -6.10
C LEU A 154 10.58 7.27 -5.23
N VAL A 155 11.29 6.99 -4.14
CA VAL A 155 10.86 6.05 -3.10
C VAL A 155 10.78 6.80 -1.77
N VAL A 156 9.65 6.69 -1.07
CA VAL A 156 9.49 7.17 0.30
C VAL A 156 9.38 5.96 1.21
N HIS A 157 10.39 5.71 2.01
CA HIS A 157 10.44 4.50 2.84
C HIS A 157 11.34 4.69 4.07
N PRO A 158 11.03 4.10 5.24
CA PRO A 158 11.87 4.20 6.42
C PRO A 158 13.28 3.62 6.25
N PHE A 159 13.44 2.59 5.41
CA PHE A 159 14.74 1.95 5.16
C PHE A 159 15.48 2.56 3.95
N ALA A 160 15.50 3.88 3.86
CA ALA A 160 16.06 4.60 2.71
C ALA A 160 17.50 4.18 2.37
N ASP A 161 18.38 4.09 3.36
CA ASP A 161 19.80 3.71 3.14
C ASP A 161 19.94 2.27 2.67
N THR A 162 19.14 1.36 3.23
CA THR A 162 19.09 -0.04 2.79
C THR A 162 18.64 -0.14 1.34
N ILE A 163 17.60 0.61 0.95
CA ILE A 163 17.10 0.62 -0.42
C ILE A 163 18.18 1.12 -1.39
N ARG A 164 18.88 2.21 -1.06
CA ARG A 164 19.98 2.72 -1.88
C ARG A 164 21.09 1.68 -2.06
N ALA A 165 21.49 1.05 -0.96
CA ALA A 165 22.55 0.04 -0.96
C ALA A 165 22.14 -1.23 -1.75
N GLN A 166 20.91 -1.70 -1.58
CA GLN A 166 20.40 -2.88 -2.28
C GLN A 166 20.18 -2.62 -3.77
N TYR A 167 19.75 -1.42 -4.15
CA TYR A 167 19.58 -1.08 -5.56
C TYR A 167 20.89 -1.17 -6.35
N GLN A 168 22.04 -0.91 -5.75
CA GLN A 168 23.35 -1.09 -6.40
C GLN A 168 23.63 -2.56 -6.79
N LYS A 169 22.94 -3.50 -6.11
CA LYS A 169 23.02 -4.94 -6.35
C LYS A 169 21.84 -5.48 -7.13
N ARG A 170 21.05 -4.62 -7.78
CA ARG A 170 19.78 -5.00 -8.44
C ARG A 170 19.91 -6.18 -9.41
N GLY A 171 21.04 -6.32 -10.08
CA GLY A 171 21.30 -7.43 -11.01
C GLY A 171 21.42 -8.80 -10.34
N GLU A 172 21.65 -8.84 -9.02
CA GLU A 172 21.74 -10.05 -8.22
C GLU A 172 20.43 -10.37 -7.46
N LEU A 173 19.56 -9.33 -7.30
CA LEU A 173 18.29 -9.49 -6.65
C LEU A 173 17.29 -10.11 -7.64
N PHE A 174 16.33 -10.84 -7.13
CA PHE A 174 15.23 -11.43 -7.91
C PHE A 174 15.64 -12.34 -9.11
N THR A 175 16.89 -12.82 -9.18
CA THR A 175 17.35 -13.70 -10.26
C THR A 175 16.51 -14.97 -10.38
N ASN A 176 15.93 -15.46 -9.28
CA ASN A 176 15.04 -16.62 -9.23
C ASN A 176 13.54 -16.25 -9.32
N ALA A 177 13.20 -14.96 -9.42
CA ALA A 177 11.82 -14.55 -9.65
C ALA A 177 11.42 -14.80 -11.12
N PRO A 178 10.12 -15.04 -11.42
CA PRO A 178 9.67 -15.25 -12.80
C PRO A 178 10.06 -14.13 -13.76
N GLY A 179 10.11 -12.88 -13.31
CA GLY A 179 10.54 -11.71 -14.10
C GLY A 179 12.05 -11.52 -14.15
N GLY A 180 12.81 -12.31 -13.37
CA GLY A 180 14.26 -12.18 -13.28
C GLY A 180 14.69 -10.76 -12.95
N VAL A 181 15.78 -10.30 -13.60
CA VAL A 181 16.34 -8.94 -13.42
C VAL A 181 15.34 -7.81 -13.78
N ASN A 182 14.32 -8.08 -14.57
CA ASN A 182 13.28 -7.10 -14.91
C ASN A 182 12.35 -6.78 -13.72
N THR A 183 12.39 -7.58 -12.65
CA THR A 183 11.64 -7.29 -11.43
C THR A 183 12.15 -6.02 -10.74
N LEU A 184 13.43 -5.69 -10.88
CA LEU A 184 14.04 -4.44 -10.44
C LEU A 184 14.97 -3.91 -11.54
N PRO A 185 14.42 -3.23 -12.58
CA PRO A 185 15.17 -2.81 -13.76
C PRO A 185 16.13 -1.64 -13.46
N GLU A 186 16.93 -1.29 -14.45
CA GLU A 186 17.71 -0.07 -14.41
C GLU A 186 16.83 1.17 -14.57
N LEU A 187 16.91 2.09 -13.63
CA LEU A 187 16.17 3.35 -13.60
C LEU A 187 17.04 4.47 -14.18
N ALA A 188 16.43 5.52 -14.72
CA ALA A 188 17.15 6.74 -15.08
C ALA A 188 17.73 7.42 -13.83
N SER A 189 16.94 7.47 -12.75
CA SER A 189 17.40 7.88 -11.43
C SER A 189 16.58 7.24 -10.33
N LEU A 190 17.20 7.07 -9.16
CA LEU A 190 16.54 6.65 -7.92
C LEU A 190 16.75 7.71 -6.85
N THR A 191 15.71 8.43 -6.49
CA THR A 191 15.67 9.30 -5.31
C THR A 191 14.97 8.55 -4.17
N VAL A 192 15.57 8.54 -2.98
CA VAL A 192 14.95 7.90 -1.80
C VAL A 192 14.85 8.91 -0.67
N ILE A 193 13.63 9.17 -0.21
CA ILE A 193 13.33 10.02 0.94
C ILE A 193 13.06 9.10 2.14
N PRO A 194 13.75 9.30 3.29
CA PRO A 194 13.42 8.57 4.51
C PRO A 194 12.04 9.00 5.00
N ALA A 195 11.12 8.04 5.12
CA ALA A 195 9.82 8.30 5.71
C ALA A 195 9.95 8.67 7.20
N VAL A 196 9.17 9.64 7.66
CA VAL A 196 9.10 9.97 9.08
C VAL A 196 8.42 8.84 9.82
N GLN A 197 9.15 8.23 10.77
CA GLN A 197 8.64 7.13 11.58
C GLN A 197 8.29 7.59 12.99
N GLY A 198 7.01 7.56 13.32
CA GLY A 198 6.49 7.68 14.71
C GLY A 198 6.21 6.33 15.36
N LEU A 199 6.81 5.23 14.86
CA LEU A 199 6.55 3.87 15.34
C LEU A 199 7.02 3.66 16.77
N ALA A 200 6.29 2.84 17.54
CA ALA A 200 6.63 2.48 18.92
C ALA A 200 6.80 3.69 19.85
N GLY A 201 6.10 4.80 19.58
CA GLY A 201 6.17 6.01 20.40
C GLY A 201 7.46 6.82 20.25
N GLN A 202 8.25 6.59 19.21
CA GLN A 202 9.44 7.39 18.92
C GLN A 202 9.06 8.85 18.63
N LYS A 203 9.87 9.79 19.14
CA LYS A 203 9.71 11.22 18.82
C LYS A 203 10.17 11.48 17.40
N THR A 204 9.30 12.10 16.60
CA THR A 204 9.55 12.39 15.19
C THR A 204 10.14 13.78 14.93
N GLY A 205 10.17 14.66 15.93
CA GLY A 205 10.50 16.08 15.75
C GLY A 205 9.34 16.94 15.21
N TYR A 206 8.14 16.36 15.08
CA TYR A 206 6.92 17.03 14.67
C TYR A 206 5.87 16.95 15.79
N ASP A 207 4.99 17.96 15.86
CA ASP A 207 3.93 18.01 16.86
C ASP A 207 2.76 17.08 16.50
N THR A 208 2.49 16.91 15.19
CA THR A 208 1.44 16.03 14.70
C THR A 208 1.90 15.21 13.49
N TRP A 209 1.22 14.10 13.26
CA TRP A 209 1.38 13.30 12.03
C TRP A 209 1.14 14.13 10.75
N PHE A 210 0.23 15.13 10.82
CA PHE A 210 -0.05 16.00 9.68
C PHE A 210 1.10 16.95 9.36
N ASP A 211 1.85 17.40 10.36
CA ASP A 211 3.04 18.22 10.15
C ASP A 211 4.16 17.38 9.52
N ALA A 212 4.30 16.13 9.97
CA ALA A 212 5.22 15.17 9.37
C ALA A 212 4.85 14.86 7.90
N LEU A 213 3.55 14.65 7.61
CA LEU A 213 3.05 14.42 6.25
C LEU A 213 3.37 15.62 5.35
N ALA A 214 3.04 16.84 5.77
CA ALA A 214 3.30 18.06 5.01
C ALA A 214 4.81 18.26 4.75
N ALA A 215 5.67 17.91 5.70
CA ALA A 215 7.11 17.97 5.52
C ALA A 215 7.63 16.94 4.50
N MET A 216 7.05 15.73 4.46
CA MET A 216 7.37 14.71 3.45
C MET A 216 6.86 15.14 2.06
N GLU A 217 5.62 15.63 1.96
CA GLU A 217 5.06 16.18 0.71
C GLU A 217 5.97 17.27 0.12
N LYS A 218 6.41 18.23 0.94
CA LYS A 218 7.35 19.27 0.51
C LYS A 218 8.68 18.71 -0.01
N GLN A 219 9.18 17.62 0.57
CA GLN A 219 10.40 16.96 0.07
C GLN A 219 10.13 16.26 -1.26
N MET A 220 8.98 15.62 -1.42
CA MET A 220 8.57 15.00 -2.69
C MET A 220 8.42 16.05 -3.80
N ASP A 221 7.76 17.18 -3.51
CA ASP A 221 7.56 18.29 -4.46
C ASP A 221 8.87 18.92 -4.93
N ALA A 222 9.93 18.83 -4.13
CA ALA A 222 11.27 19.31 -4.48
C ALA A 222 12.06 18.32 -5.36
N CYS A 223 11.53 17.12 -5.64
CA CYS A 223 12.17 16.08 -6.45
C CYS A 223 11.56 16.05 -7.85
N ASP A 224 12.41 15.76 -8.84
CA ASP A 224 11.95 15.42 -10.19
C ASP A 224 11.77 13.90 -10.30
N TYR A 225 10.54 13.45 -10.55
CA TYR A 225 10.19 12.05 -10.71
C TYR A 225 8.95 11.83 -11.58
N GLU A 226 8.89 10.67 -12.22
CA GLU A 226 7.76 10.21 -13.01
C GLU A 226 6.87 9.23 -12.24
N VAL A 227 7.50 8.46 -11.32
CA VAL A 227 6.81 7.43 -10.52
C VAL A 227 7.26 7.54 -9.06
N ALA A 228 6.30 7.59 -8.13
CA ALA A 228 6.55 7.49 -6.69
C ALA A 228 6.13 6.13 -6.16
N ILE A 229 6.99 5.49 -5.36
CA ILE A 229 6.71 4.27 -4.60
C ILE A 229 6.76 4.62 -3.12
N ILE A 230 5.63 4.45 -2.44
CA ILE A 230 5.47 4.83 -1.03
C ILE A 230 5.18 3.58 -0.21
N GLY A 231 6.00 3.30 0.81
CA GLY A 231 5.92 2.11 1.65
C GLY A 231 6.18 2.35 3.13
#